data_6b796089c63163c6cecb2afb56a723e3
#
_entry.id   6b796089c63163c6cecb2afb56a723e3
#
_cell.length_a   1.000
_cell.length_b   1.000
_cell.length_c   1.000
_cell.angle_alpha   90.00
_cell.angle_beta   90.00
_cell.angle_gamma   90.00
#
_symmetry.space_group_name_H-M   'P 1'
#
loop_
_entity.id
_entity.type
_entity.pdbx_description
1 polymer ?
#
loop_
_entity_poly.entity_id
_entity_poly.type
_entity_poly.pdbx_seq_one_letter_code
_entity_poly.pdbx_strand_id
1 'polypeptide(L)'
;MTLTDFQLGKLKIAAHVREELDRVGIAAESIQCLSDGVHLPLGHTRLTITVNGTLAHLDLMTHEVEDCAVLVAGDPWRKIAALIGKLPRPK
;
A
#
# COMPACT_ATOMS: atom_id res chain seq x y z
N MET A 1 5.18 22.50 -7.87
CA MET A 1 3.95 22.06 -7.20
C MET A 1 4.31 21.16 -6.03
N THR A 2 3.78 21.43 -4.85
CA THR A 2 4.12 20.66 -3.65
C THR A 2 3.09 19.55 -3.45
N LEU A 3 3.57 18.33 -3.22
CA LEU A 3 2.69 17.21 -2.89
C LEU A 3 2.12 17.38 -1.48
N THR A 4 0.85 17.03 -1.30
CA THR A 4 0.28 16.95 0.04
C THR A 4 0.85 15.73 0.76
N ASP A 5 0.77 15.69 2.08
CA ASP A 5 1.21 14.52 2.85
C ASP A 5 0.47 13.26 2.41
N PHE A 6 -0.82 13.39 2.07
CA PHE A 6 -1.61 12.27 1.56
C PHE A 6 -1.05 11.73 0.24
N GLN A 7 -0.75 12.62 -0.71
CA GLN A 7 -0.18 12.21 -2.00
C GLN A 7 1.20 11.59 -1.83
N LEU A 8 2.04 12.21 -1.00
CA LEU A 8 3.38 11.70 -0.72
C LEU A 8 3.31 10.34 -0.03
N GLY A 9 2.38 10.17 0.93
CA GLY A 9 2.18 8.91 1.62
C GLY A 9 1.82 7.78 0.66
N LYS A 10 0.93 8.03 -0.30
CA LYS A 10 0.58 7.02 -1.30
C LYS A 10 1.78 6.62 -2.15
N LEU A 11 2.59 7.59 -2.56
CA LEU A 11 3.80 7.30 -3.34
C LEU A 11 4.81 6.48 -2.53
N LYS A 12 5.01 6.82 -1.27
CA LYS A 12 5.94 6.09 -0.39
C LYS A 12 5.45 4.67 -0.13
N ILE A 13 4.16 4.47 0.06
CA ILE A 13 3.57 3.14 0.24
C ILE A 13 3.84 2.29 -0.99
N ALA A 14 3.55 2.81 -2.19
CA ALA A 14 3.75 2.06 -3.43
C ALA A 14 5.22 1.70 -3.64
N ALA A 15 6.14 2.64 -3.39
CA ALA A 15 7.57 2.40 -3.53
C ALA A 15 8.06 1.35 -2.53
N HIS A 16 7.62 1.45 -1.27
CA HIS A 16 8.00 0.50 -0.22
C HIS A 16 7.51 -0.91 -0.54
N VAL A 17 6.25 -1.03 -0.97
CA VAL A 17 5.67 -2.32 -1.33
C VAL A 17 6.47 -2.94 -2.48
N ARG A 18 6.81 -2.16 -3.50
CA ARG A 18 7.59 -2.66 -4.63
C ARG A 18 8.96 -3.15 -4.18
N GLU A 19 9.65 -2.41 -3.33
CA GLU A 19 10.95 -2.82 -2.79
C GLU A 19 10.85 -4.13 -2.00
N GLU A 20 9.85 -4.23 -1.13
CA GLU A 20 9.65 -5.43 -0.31
C GLU A 20 9.31 -6.65 -1.16
N LEU A 21 8.48 -6.48 -2.19
CA LEU A 21 8.15 -7.58 -3.11
C LEU A 21 9.38 -8.03 -3.88
N ASP A 22 10.20 -7.09 -4.36
CA ASP A 22 11.44 -7.42 -5.05
C ASP A 22 12.38 -8.18 -4.12
N ARG A 23 12.48 -7.77 -2.87
CA ARG A 23 13.34 -8.40 -1.89
C ARG A 23 12.97 -9.86 -1.62
N VAL A 24 11.67 -10.17 -1.63
CA VAL A 24 11.19 -11.55 -1.39
C VAL A 24 10.94 -12.32 -2.69
N GLY A 25 11.22 -11.72 -3.84
CA GLY A 25 11.14 -12.40 -5.14
C GLY A 25 9.73 -12.51 -5.70
N ILE A 26 8.80 -11.67 -5.26
CA ILE A 26 7.42 -11.66 -5.77
C ILE A 26 7.29 -10.62 -6.88
N ALA A 27 6.86 -11.06 -8.07
CA ALA A 27 6.58 -10.16 -9.18
C ALA A 27 5.11 -9.75 -9.16
N ALA A 28 4.83 -8.52 -8.77
CA ALA A 28 3.46 -8.00 -8.75
C ALA A 28 3.07 -7.48 -10.13
N GLU A 29 1.86 -7.81 -10.56
CA GLU A 29 1.30 -7.30 -11.82
C GLU A 29 0.90 -5.83 -11.67
N SER A 30 0.38 -5.45 -10.51
CA SER A 30 0.04 -4.06 -10.23
C SER A 30 0.04 -3.77 -8.73
N ILE A 31 0.30 -2.51 -8.39
CA ILE A 31 0.24 -1.98 -7.03
C ILE A 31 -0.53 -0.67 -7.15
N GLN A 32 -1.68 -0.57 -6.48
CA GLN A 32 -2.54 0.61 -6.58
C GLN A 32 -2.98 1.07 -5.20
N CYS A 33 -3.07 2.40 -5.04
CA CYS A 33 -3.68 3.03 -3.86
C CYS A 33 -4.85 3.87 -4.36
N LEU A 34 -6.08 3.43 -4.05
CA LEU A 34 -7.30 4.09 -4.52
C LEU A 34 -8.03 4.75 -3.35
N SER A 35 -8.52 5.96 -3.56
CA SER A 35 -9.37 6.66 -2.60
C SER A 35 -10.36 7.55 -3.35
N ASP A 36 -11.29 6.91 -4.05
CA ASP A 36 -12.20 7.60 -4.95
C ASP A 36 -13.46 8.15 -4.26
N GLY A 37 -13.77 7.69 -3.06
CA GLY A 37 -14.99 8.09 -2.36
C GLY A 37 -16.28 7.51 -2.95
N VAL A 38 -16.17 6.68 -3.99
CA VAL A 38 -17.30 6.04 -4.65
C VAL A 38 -17.45 4.60 -4.17
N HIS A 39 -16.40 3.80 -4.28
CA HIS A 39 -16.38 2.41 -3.85
C HIS A 39 -15.91 2.24 -2.42
N LEU A 40 -15.32 3.29 -1.83
CA LEU A 40 -14.82 3.31 -0.47
C LEU A 40 -15.46 4.45 0.29
N PRO A 41 -15.71 4.30 1.61
CA PRO A 41 -16.17 5.42 2.43
C PRO A 41 -15.15 6.56 2.38
N LEU A 42 -15.63 7.79 2.59
CA LEU A 42 -14.74 8.95 2.68
C LEU A 42 -13.73 8.74 3.80
N GLY A 43 -12.48 9.15 3.55
CA GLY A 43 -11.40 8.98 4.52
C GLY A 43 -10.73 7.62 4.48
N HIS A 44 -11.10 6.75 3.54
CA HIS A 44 -10.48 5.43 3.37
C HIS A 44 -9.67 5.37 2.08
N THR A 45 -8.57 4.63 2.12
CA THR A 45 -7.70 4.37 0.97
C THR A 45 -7.46 2.87 0.90
N ARG A 46 -7.65 2.30 -0.28
CA ARG A 46 -7.41 0.87 -0.49
C ARG A 46 -6.10 0.65 -1.23
N LEU A 47 -5.17 -0.04 -0.58
CA LEU A 47 -3.95 -0.54 -1.21
C LEU A 47 -4.29 -1.91 -1.81
N THR A 48 -4.11 -2.07 -3.12
CA THR A 48 -4.37 -3.32 -3.81
C THR A 48 -3.10 -3.80 -4.50
N ILE A 49 -2.73 -5.05 -4.27
CA ILE A 49 -1.58 -5.70 -4.91
C ILE A 49 -2.11 -6.91 -5.68
N THR A 50 -1.77 -7.00 -6.96
CA THR A 50 -2.17 -8.12 -7.81
C THR A 50 -0.96 -8.99 -8.10
N VAL A 51 -1.04 -10.27 -7.74
CA VAL A 51 0.02 -11.26 -7.96
C VAL A 51 -0.62 -12.50 -8.56
N ASN A 52 -0.19 -12.87 -9.77
CA ASN A 52 -0.69 -14.06 -10.48
C ASN A 52 -2.23 -14.09 -10.58
N GLY A 53 -2.83 -12.93 -10.85
CA GLY A 53 -4.28 -12.80 -10.95
C GLY A 53 -5.00 -12.76 -9.61
N THR A 54 -4.30 -12.93 -8.50
CA THR A 54 -4.88 -12.87 -7.16
C THR A 54 -4.76 -11.45 -6.61
N LEU A 55 -5.88 -10.92 -6.13
CA LEU A 55 -5.93 -9.58 -5.54
C LEU A 55 -5.79 -9.68 -4.03
N ALA A 56 -4.88 -8.91 -3.47
CA ALA A 56 -4.77 -8.71 -2.03
C ALA A 56 -4.92 -7.22 -1.75
N HIS A 57 -5.71 -6.86 -0.76
CA HIS A 57 -5.94 -5.45 -0.46
C HIS A 57 -5.96 -5.19 1.04
N LEU A 58 -5.69 -3.92 1.36
CA LEU A 58 -5.65 -3.41 2.73
C LEU A 58 -6.28 -2.02 2.72
N ASP A 59 -7.25 -1.80 3.60
CA ASP A 59 -7.87 -0.49 3.74
C ASP A 59 -7.15 0.30 4.83
N LEU A 60 -6.75 1.51 4.49
CA LEU A 60 -6.09 2.44 5.41
C LEU A 60 -6.94 3.69 5.54
N MET A 61 -6.92 4.30 6.73
CA MET A 61 -7.54 5.60 6.93
C MET A 61 -6.65 6.69 6.36
N THR A 62 -7.26 7.83 6.00
CA THR A 62 -6.52 8.97 5.46
C THR A 62 -5.33 9.36 6.35
N HIS A 63 -5.54 9.43 7.68
CA HIS A 63 -4.46 9.80 8.60
C HIS A 63 -3.32 8.79 8.59
N GLU A 64 -3.62 7.50 8.37
CA GLU A 64 -2.57 6.46 8.27
C GLU A 64 -1.71 6.67 7.02
N VAL A 65 -2.33 7.03 5.90
CA VAL A 65 -1.60 7.33 4.67
C VAL A 65 -0.72 8.57 4.85
N GLU A 66 -1.27 9.61 5.49
CA GLU A 66 -0.50 10.82 5.78
C GLU A 66 0.67 10.54 6.72
N ASP A 67 0.48 9.66 7.71
CA ASP A 67 1.56 9.23 8.61
C ASP A 67 2.69 8.56 7.83
N CYS A 68 2.37 7.79 6.80
CA CYS A 68 3.38 7.14 5.96
C CYS A 68 4.27 8.13 5.22
N ALA A 69 3.82 9.37 5.03
CA ALA A 69 4.63 10.41 4.39
C ALA A 69 5.78 10.87 5.29
N VAL A 70 5.60 10.80 6.60
CA VAL A 70 6.56 11.35 7.57
C VAL A 70 7.20 10.28 8.46
N LEU A 71 6.58 9.10 8.60
CA LEU A 71 7.07 8.03 9.46
C LEU A 71 7.69 6.91 8.63
N VAL A 72 8.78 6.32 9.12
CA VAL A 72 9.42 5.17 8.49
C VAL A 72 9.05 3.86 9.19
N ALA A 73 8.31 3.93 10.28
CA ALA A 73 7.85 2.78 11.06
C ALA A 73 6.54 3.15 11.76
N GLY A 74 5.79 2.16 12.21
CA GLY A 74 4.55 2.37 12.95
C GLY A 74 3.45 1.46 12.44
N ASP A 75 2.23 1.65 12.96
CA ASP A 75 1.10 0.77 12.67
C ASP A 75 0.75 0.64 11.18
N PRO A 76 0.71 1.74 10.39
CA PRO A 76 0.42 1.60 8.97
C PRO A 76 1.43 0.69 8.26
N TRP A 77 2.72 0.85 8.57
CA TRP A 77 3.77 0.03 7.98
C TRP A 77 3.68 -1.43 8.40
N ARG A 78 3.26 -1.70 9.66
CA ARG A 78 3.05 -3.07 10.15
C ARG A 78 1.91 -3.75 9.41
N LYS A 79 0.82 -3.03 9.14
CA LYS A 79 -0.31 -3.55 8.38
C LYS A 79 0.10 -3.91 6.95
N ILE A 80 0.91 -3.06 6.32
CA ILE A 80 1.43 -3.30 4.99
C ILE A 80 2.34 -4.52 4.97
N ALA A 81 3.23 -4.64 5.96
CA ALA A 81 4.11 -5.81 6.08
C ALA A 81 3.31 -7.10 6.27
N ALA A 82 2.25 -7.06 7.05
CA ALA A 82 1.37 -8.22 7.25
C ALA A 82 0.68 -8.62 5.95
N LEU A 83 0.23 -7.64 5.16
CA LEU A 83 -0.37 -7.91 3.86
C LEU A 83 0.61 -8.59 2.91
N ILE A 84 1.84 -8.08 2.84
CA ILE A 84 2.89 -8.66 1.99
C ILE A 84 3.20 -10.09 2.44
N GLY A 85 3.21 -10.34 3.76
CA GLY A 85 3.44 -11.67 4.30
C GLY A 85 2.38 -12.71 3.94
N LYS A 86 1.18 -12.25 3.56
CA LYS A 86 0.09 -13.14 3.14
C LYS A 86 0.09 -13.45 1.66
N LEU A 87 0.91 -12.77 0.86
CA LEU A 87 0.97 -13.00 -0.57
C LEU A 87 1.62 -14.35 -0.89
N PRO A 88 1.20 -15.01 -2.00
CA PRO A 88 1.83 -16.27 -2.39
C PRO A 88 3.31 -16.04 -2.72
N ARG A 89 4.16 -16.93 -2.21
CA ARG A 89 5.60 -16.86 -2.46
C ARG A 89 5.94 -17.66 -3.71
N PRO A 90 6.93 -17.21 -4.50
CA PRO A 90 7.44 -18.03 -5.60
C PRO A 90 8.11 -19.28 -5.03
N LYS A 91 7.98 -20.37 -5.74
CA LYS A 91 8.62 -21.63 -5.35
C LYS A 91 10.05 -21.67 -5.87
#